data_76a79632a27652bb3547c753665146bc
#
_entry.id   76a79632a27652bb3547c753665146bc
#
_cell.length_a   1.000
_cell.length_b   1.000
_cell.length_c   1.000
_cell.angle_alpha   90.00
_cell.angle_beta   90.00
_cell.angle_gamma   90.00
#
_symmetry.space_group_name_H-M   'P 1'
#
loop_
_entity.id
_entity.type
_entity.pdbx_description
1 polymer ?
#
loop_
_entity_poly.entity_id
_entity_poly.type
_entity_poly.pdbx_seq_one_letter_code
_entity_poly.pdbx_strand_id
1 'polypeptide(L)'
;LKPGDVLGLVGELGSGKTTLIQGLADGLGLDASAVRSPTFIVLREYPGRVPLIHIDGYRLEGAPSVVWLDVDWVFSSKKVTVIEWANQIEDCLPDDYLELQLSHKSVNQRLIRMIAHGARSRELVAGIGGVVHSPQSTVHKRAGQES
;
A
#
# COMPACT_ATOMS: atom_id res chain seq x y z
N LEU A 1 9.30 -7.16 0.13
CA LEU A 1 8.02 -7.58 -0.44
C LEU A 1 8.20 -8.84 -1.28
N LYS A 2 7.19 -9.68 -1.29
CA LYS A 2 7.11 -10.91 -2.07
C LYS A 2 5.80 -10.94 -2.86
N PRO A 3 5.75 -11.71 -3.95
CA PRO A 3 4.48 -11.94 -4.64
C PRO A 3 3.38 -12.42 -3.67
N GLY A 4 2.21 -11.86 -3.77
CA GLY A 4 1.08 -12.10 -2.87
C GLY A 4 0.92 -11.05 -1.76
N ASP A 5 1.92 -10.23 -1.53
CA ASP A 5 1.82 -9.16 -0.53
C ASP A 5 0.86 -8.06 -0.96
N VAL A 6 0.06 -7.58 -0.02
CA VAL A 6 -0.90 -6.50 -0.22
C VAL A 6 -0.63 -5.37 0.76
N LEU A 7 -0.52 -4.16 0.25
CA LEU A 7 -0.32 -2.94 1.02
C LEU A 7 -1.51 -2.01 0.83
N GLY A 8 -2.14 -1.60 1.92
CA GLY A 8 -3.19 -0.60 1.91
C GLY A 8 -2.68 0.72 2.47
N LEU A 9 -2.69 1.79 1.67
CA LEU A 9 -2.24 3.11 2.08
C LEU A 9 -3.41 4.00 2.43
N VAL A 10 -3.33 4.63 3.58
CA VAL A 10 -4.33 5.56 4.10
C VAL A 10 -3.62 6.86 4.46
N GLY A 11 -4.19 7.97 4.09
CA GLY A 11 -3.64 9.28 4.40
C GLY A 11 -4.28 10.37 3.55
N GLU A 12 -4.21 11.59 4.04
CA GLU A 12 -4.74 12.76 3.35
C GLU A 12 -4.01 13.02 2.02
N LEU A 13 -4.64 13.82 1.17
CA LEU A 13 -4.01 14.30 -0.05
C LEU A 13 -2.68 15.00 0.28
N GLY A 14 -1.64 14.67 -0.49
CA GLY A 14 -0.30 15.22 -0.25
C GLY A 14 0.46 14.59 0.91
N SER A 15 -0.04 13.51 1.52
CA SER A 15 0.65 12.82 2.61
C SER A 15 1.89 12.02 2.18
N GLY A 16 2.09 11.83 0.87
CA GLY A 16 3.24 11.11 0.32
C GLY A 16 2.95 9.68 -0.12
N LYS A 17 1.69 9.30 -0.29
CA LYS A 17 1.30 7.95 -0.74
C LYS A 17 1.95 7.56 -2.06
N THR A 18 1.85 8.42 -3.06
CA THR A 18 2.46 8.15 -4.38
C THR A 18 3.98 8.06 -4.30
N THR A 19 4.62 8.93 -3.52
CA THR A 19 6.07 8.89 -3.31
C THR A 19 6.50 7.57 -2.68
N LEU A 20 5.75 7.07 -1.69
CA LEU A 20 6.02 5.79 -1.07
C LEU A 20 5.89 4.65 -2.08
N ILE A 21 4.86 4.67 -2.93
CA ILE A 21 4.66 3.64 -3.96
C ILE A 21 5.81 3.67 -4.98
N GLN A 22 6.29 4.84 -5.35
CA GLN A 22 7.47 4.97 -6.21
C GLN A 22 8.69 4.29 -5.59
N GLY A 23 8.91 4.49 -4.29
CA GLY A 23 9.99 3.82 -3.56
C GLY A 23 9.82 2.29 -3.51
N LEU A 24 8.59 1.82 -3.33
CA LEU A 24 8.30 0.39 -3.37
C LEU A 24 8.54 -0.20 -4.76
N ALA A 25 8.14 0.50 -5.81
CA ALA A 25 8.39 0.09 -7.20
C ALA A 25 9.90 -0.01 -7.48
N ASP A 26 10.65 0.98 -7.06
CA ASP A 26 12.11 0.99 -7.18
C ASP A 26 12.72 -0.24 -6.47
N GLY A 27 12.28 -0.53 -5.25
CA GLY A 27 12.71 -1.71 -4.50
C GLY A 27 12.35 -3.04 -5.16
N LEU A 28 11.32 -3.07 -5.99
CA LEU A 28 10.93 -4.23 -6.78
C LEU A 28 11.66 -4.30 -8.14
N GLY A 29 12.56 -3.38 -8.41
CA GLY A 29 13.28 -3.32 -9.68
C GLY A 29 12.46 -2.77 -10.84
N LEU A 30 11.36 -2.07 -10.55
CA LEU A 30 10.52 -1.42 -11.55
C LEU A 30 10.98 0.03 -11.77
N ASP A 31 10.60 0.60 -12.92
CA ASP A 31 10.86 2.01 -13.19
C ASP A 31 9.95 2.89 -12.33
N ALA A 32 10.50 3.44 -11.24
CA ALA A 32 9.77 4.30 -10.32
C ALA A 32 9.22 5.56 -11.01
N SER A 33 9.87 6.04 -12.07
CA SER A 33 9.43 7.23 -12.80
C SER A 33 8.13 7.00 -13.57
N ALA A 34 7.81 5.75 -13.88
CA ALA A 34 6.56 5.36 -14.53
C ALA A 34 5.37 5.35 -13.57
N VAL A 35 5.64 5.28 -12.26
CA VAL A 35 4.58 5.21 -11.25
C VAL A 35 3.94 6.57 -11.04
N ARG A 36 2.65 6.63 -11.29
CA ARG A 36 1.82 7.81 -11.05
C ARG A 36 0.53 7.37 -10.38
N SER A 37 -0.08 8.28 -9.63
CA SER A 37 -1.41 8.02 -9.09
C SER A 37 -2.38 7.75 -10.24
N PRO A 38 -3.14 6.62 -10.22
CA PRO A 38 -4.07 6.28 -11.29
C PRO A 38 -5.37 7.09 -11.17
N THR A 39 -5.28 8.42 -11.10
CA THR A 39 -6.40 9.32 -10.80
C THR A 39 -7.57 9.21 -11.78
N PHE A 40 -7.28 8.92 -13.05
CA PHE A 40 -8.30 8.74 -14.10
C PHE A 40 -8.54 7.28 -14.46
N ILE A 41 -7.60 6.41 -14.08
CA ILE A 41 -7.66 4.97 -14.27
C ILE A 41 -7.58 4.37 -12.87
N VAL A 42 -8.61 3.64 -12.46
CA VAL A 42 -8.72 3.09 -11.11
C VAL A 42 -7.62 2.08 -10.79
N LEU A 43 -7.12 1.39 -11.82
CA LEU A 43 -6.14 0.34 -11.66
C LEU A 43 -5.07 0.42 -12.75
N ARG A 44 -3.82 0.20 -12.36
CA ARG A 44 -2.70 0.10 -13.29
C ARG A 44 -1.79 -1.05 -12.89
N GLU A 45 -1.36 -1.83 -13.87
CA GLU A 45 -0.33 -2.86 -13.67
C GLU A 45 1.01 -2.38 -14.21
N TYR A 46 2.05 -2.54 -13.41
CA TYR A 46 3.44 -2.31 -13.82
C TYR A 46 4.11 -3.67 -13.97
N PRO A 47 4.41 -4.09 -15.21
CA PRO A 47 5.03 -5.39 -15.45
C PRO A 47 6.48 -5.40 -14.97
N GLY A 48 6.94 -6.54 -14.53
CA GLY A 48 8.31 -6.75 -14.07
C GLY A 48 8.50 -8.17 -13.58
N ARG A 49 9.66 -8.43 -12.99
CA ARG A 49 9.95 -9.73 -12.39
C ARG A 49 8.92 -10.09 -11.32
N VAL A 50 8.55 -9.11 -10.52
CA VAL A 50 7.40 -9.16 -9.63
C VAL A 50 6.48 -8.03 -10.06
N PRO A 51 5.36 -8.31 -10.74
CA PRO A 51 4.44 -7.27 -11.17
C PRO A 51 3.82 -6.53 -9.99
N LEU A 52 3.59 -5.23 -10.18
CA LEU A 52 2.94 -4.38 -9.20
C LEU A 52 1.56 -3.96 -9.72
N ILE A 53 0.53 -4.24 -8.95
CA ILE A 53 -0.81 -3.70 -9.16
C ILE A 53 -0.96 -2.45 -8.28
N HIS A 54 -1.34 -1.34 -8.90
CA HIS A 54 -1.59 -0.07 -8.22
C HIS A 54 -3.04 0.33 -8.42
N ILE A 55 -3.78 0.45 -7.32
CA ILE A 55 -5.19 0.80 -7.30
C ILE A 55 -5.37 2.12 -6.58
N ASP A 56 -6.25 2.98 -7.10
CA ASP A 56 -6.73 4.17 -6.40
C ASP A 56 -8.16 3.92 -5.91
N GLY A 57 -8.31 3.73 -4.61
CA GLY A 57 -9.60 3.51 -3.97
C GLY A 57 -10.45 4.77 -3.81
N TYR A 58 -9.89 5.96 -4.04
CA TYR A 58 -10.59 7.22 -3.83
C TYR A 58 -11.89 7.33 -4.63
N ARG A 59 -11.89 6.83 -5.87
CA ARG A 59 -13.05 6.87 -6.77
C ARG A 59 -13.99 5.69 -6.61
N LEU A 60 -13.64 4.74 -5.74
CA LEU A 60 -14.43 3.53 -5.52
C LEU A 60 -15.34 3.64 -4.29
N GLU A 61 -15.29 4.74 -3.58
CA GLU A 61 -16.11 4.96 -2.39
C GLU A 61 -17.60 4.81 -2.71
N GLY A 62 -18.28 3.91 -1.98
CA GLY A 62 -19.72 3.70 -2.08
C GLY A 62 -20.20 3.20 -3.43
N ALA A 63 -19.31 2.83 -4.33
CA ALA A 63 -19.68 2.48 -5.68
C ALA A 63 -19.92 0.98 -5.85
N PRO A 64 -20.98 0.60 -6.59
CA PRO A 64 -21.12 -0.75 -7.12
C PRO A 64 -19.92 -1.18 -7.97
N SER A 65 -19.06 -0.25 -8.31
CA SER A 65 -17.82 -0.41 -9.08
C SER A 65 -16.79 -1.35 -8.45
N VAL A 66 -16.88 -1.61 -7.17
CA VAL A 66 -16.06 -2.64 -6.52
C VAL A 66 -16.42 -4.04 -7.03
N VAL A 67 -17.63 -4.22 -7.51
CA VAL A 67 -18.13 -5.50 -8.02
C VAL A 67 -17.40 -5.94 -9.30
N TRP A 68 -16.83 -5.01 -10.07
CA TRP A 68 -16.10 -5.35 -11.30
C TRP A 68 -14.58 -5.45 -11.11
N LEU A 69 -14.07 -5.24 -9.90
CA LEU A 69 -12.71 -5.61 -9.60
C LEU A 69 -12.63 -7.14 -9.55
N ASP A 70 -11.83 -7.72 -10.44
CA ASP A 70 -11.48 -9.13 -10.34
C ASP A 70 -10.54 -9.33 -9.14
N VAL A 71 -11.14 -9.66 -8.01
CA VAL A 71 -10.44 -9.80 -6.74
C VAL A 71 -9.34 -10.86 -6.81
N ASP A 72 -9.60 -11.96 -7.50
CA ASP A 72 -8.62 -13.04 -7.65
C ASP A 72 -7.42 -12.61 -8.50
N TRP A 73 -7.66 -11.81 -9.51
CA TRP A 73 -6.59 -11.28 -10.35
C TRP A 73 -5.81 -10.18 -9.63
N VAL A 74 -6.50 -9.27 -8.95
CA VAL A 74 -5.91 -8.14 -8.24
C VAL A 74 -5.05 -8.62 -7.06
N PHE A 75 -5.55 -9.56 -6.28
CA PHE A 75 -4.84 -10.10 -5.11
C PHE A 75 -4.15 -11.43 -5.40
N SER A 76 -3.69 -11.58 -6.63
CA SER A 76 -2.98 -12.79 -7.07
C SER A 76 -1.73 -13.05 -6.23
N SER A 77 -1.46 -14.32 -5.95
CA SER A 77 -0.24 -14.76 -5.28
C SER A 77 1.04 -14.53 -6.09
N LYS A 78 0.92 -14.06 -7.33
CA LYS A 78 2.04 -13.81 -8.25
C LYS A 78 2.44 -12.35 -8.34
N LYS A 79 1.69 -11.46 -7.70
CA LYS A 79 1.85 -10.01 -7.82
C LYS A 79 1.90 -9.36 -6.44
N VAL A 80 2.48 -8.17 -6.38
CA VAL A 80 2.33 -7.26 -5.24
C VAL A 80 1.23 -6.27 -5.56
N THR A 81 0.34 -6.02 -4.63
CA THR A 81 -0.77 -5.08 -4.81
C THR A 81 -0.65 -3.94 -3.80
N VAL A 82 -0.73 -2.71 -4.30
CA VAL A 82 -0.72 -1.50 -3.49
C VAL A 82 -1.99 -0.71 -3.78
N ILE A 83 -2.67 -0.28 -2.73
CA ILE A 83 -3.95 0.41 -2.82
C ILE A 83 -3.84 1.76 -2.12
N GLU A 84 -3.98 2.86 -2.86
CA GLU A 84 -4.18 4.19 -2.29
C GLU A 84 -5.65 4.34 -1.86
N TRP A 85 -5.89 5.04 -0.75
CA TRP A 85 -7.22 5.19 -0.17
C TRP A 85 -7.88 3.84 0.16
N ALA A 86 -7.10 2.93 0.74
CA ALA A 86 -7.56 1.58 1.05
C ALA A 86 -8.77 1.56 1.98
N ASN A 87 -8.91 2.57 2.84
CA ASN A 87 -10.08 2.74 3.72
C ASN A 87 -11.40 2.92 2.96
N GLN A 88 -11.35 3.28 1.69
CA GLN A 88 -12.55 3.42 0.85
C GLN A 88 -13.06 2.09 0.31
N ILE A 89 -12.24 1.05 0.34
CA ILE A 89 -12.57 -0.26 -0.21
C ILE A 89 -12.27 -1.40 0.76
N GLU A 90 -12.40 -1.16 2.06
CA GLU A 90 -12.08 -2.15 3.11
C GLU A 90 -12.76 -3.50 2.91
N ASP A 91 -14.00 -3.48 2.42
CA ASP A 91 -14.78 -4.71 2.18
C ASP A 91 -14.17 -5.62 1.11
N CYS A 92 -13.27 -5.10 0.29
CA CYS A 92 -12.63 -5.85 -0.79
C CYS A 92 -11.23 -6.32 -0.43
N LEU A 93 -10.66 -5.83 0.65
CA LEU A 93 -9.30 -6.18 1.04
C LEU A 93 -9.24 -7.62 1.52
N PRO A 94 -8.12 -8.33 1.26
CA PRO A 94 -7.90 -9.65 1.84
C PRO A 94 -7.75 -9.55 3.36
N ASP A 95 -7.89 -10.69 4.05
CA ASP A 95 -7.75 -10.73 5.50
C ASP A 95 -6.34 -10.34 5.96
N ASP A 96 -5.33 -10.70 5.20
CA ASP A 96 -3.93 -10.37 5.50
C ASP A 96 -3.40 -9.29 4.56
N TYR A 97 -3.23 -8.10 5.07
CA TYR A 97 -2.59 -7.00 4.36
C TYR A 97 -1.88 -6.08 5.36
N LEU A 98 -0.89 -5.34 4.88
CA LEU A 98 -0.20 -4.32 5.67
C LEU A 98 -0.83 -2.97 5.40
N GLU A 99 -1.41 -2.38 6.43
CA GLU A 99 -1.94 -1.02 6.36
C GLU A 99 -0.85 -0.02 6.71
N LEU A 100 -0.67 0.99 5.86
CA LEU A 100 0.25 2.09 6.08
C LEU A 100 -0.55 3.38 6.19
N GLN A 101 -0.58 3.95 7.37
CA GLN A 101 -1.23 5.25 7.63
C GLN A 101 -0.18 6.35 7.60
N LEU A 102 -0.29 7.24 6.61
CA LEU A 102 0.63 8.35 6.42
C LEU A 102 0.01 9.64 6.95
N SER A 103 0.76 10.37 7.73
CA SER A 103 0.35 11.68 8.23
C SER A 103 1.51 12.66 8.21
N HIS A 104 1.19 13.95 8.09
CA HIS A 104 2.15 15.01 8.23
C HIS A 104 2.58 15.15 9.69
N LYS A 105 3.86 15.26 9.94
CA LYS A 105 4.40 15.60 11.24
C LYS A 105 4.94 17.03 11.27
N SER A 106 5.59 17.42 10.17
CA SER A 106 6.07 18.79 9.92
C SER A 106 6.18 18.98 8.41
N VAL A 107 6.65 20.14 7.97
CA VAL A 107 6.84 20.44 6.54
C VAL A 107 7.70 19.38 5.84
N ASN A 108 8.74 18.88 6.51
CA ASN A 108 9.70 17.94 5.96
C ASN A 108 9.65 16.55 6.59
N GLN A 109 8.66 16.27 7.44
CA GLN A 109 8.55 15.00 8.13
C GLN A 109 7.18 14.37 7.95
N ARG A 110 7.18 13.05 7.79
CA ARG A 110 5.95 12.23 7.75
C ARG A 110 6.03 11.17 8.83
N LEU A 111 4.88 10.84 9.37
CA LEU A 111 4.72 9.71 10.27
C LEU A 111 4.04 8.59 9.48
N ILE A 112 4.64 7.42 9.49
CA ILE A 112 4.03 6.21 8.93
C ILE A 112 3.71 5.28 10.09
N ARG A 113 2.43 5.01 10.25
CA ARG A 113 1.93 4.01 11.19
C ARG A 113 1.66 2.74 10.41
N MET A 114 2.26 1.63 10.84
CA MET A 114 2.09 0.34 10.20
C MET A 114 1.19 -0.56 11.04
N ILE A 115 0.13 -1.07 10.45
CA ILE A 115 -0.82 -1.97 11.10
C ILE A 115 -0.84 -3.28 10.32
N ALA A 116 -0.41 -4.35 10.96
CA ALA A 116 -0.43 -5.69 10.38
C ALA A 116 -1.77 -6.37 10.65
N HIS A 117 -2.46 -6.80 9.60
CA HIS A 117 -3.76 -7.46 9.69
C HIS A 117 -3.68 -8.99 9.67
N GLY A 118 -2.50 -9.57 9.49
CA GLY A 118 -2.33 -11.01 9.44
C GLY A 118 -0.89 -11.47 9.68
N ALA A 119 -0.64 -12.77 9.55
CA ALA A 119 0.66 -13.36 9.84
C ALA A 119 1.75 -12.85 8.88
N ARG A 120 1.45 -12.78 7.59
CA ARG A 120 2.42 -12.31 6.60
C ARG A 120 2.75 -10.83 6.78
N SER A 121 1.76 -10.00 7.03
CA SER A 121 1.99 -8.57 7.27
C SER A 121 2.78 -8.32 8.56
N ARG A 122 2.63 -9.15 9.58
CA ARG A 122 3.48 -9.10 10.78
C ARG A 122 4.94 -9.41 10.46
N GLU A 123 5.21 -10.37 9.58
CA GLU A 123 6.58 -10.65 9.11
C GLU A 123 7.19 -9.44 8.39
N LEU A 124 6.40 -8.74 7.57
CA LEU A 124 6.84 -7.54 6.88
C LEU A 124 7.26 -6.45 7.86
N VAL A 125 6.44 -6.20 8.87
CA VAL A 125 6.74 -5.21 9.91
C VAL A 125 8.01 -5.58 10.67
N ALA A 126 8.16 -6.83 11.07
CA ALA A 126 9.36 -7.32 11.75
C ALA A 126 10.61 -7.17 10.88
N GLY A 127 10.51 -7.42 9.59
CA GLY A 127 11.62 -7.28 8.63
C GLY A 127 12.09 -5.84 8.43
N ILE A 128 11.26 -4.86 8.74
CA ILE A 128 11.64 -3.43 8.68
C ILE A 128 12.44 -3.01 9.92
N GLY A 129 12.58 -3.90 10.93
CA GLY A 129 13.31 -3.60 12.15
C GLY A 129 12.52 -2.76 13.15
N GLY A 130 11.22 -2.75 13.02
CA GLY A 130 10.33 -2.09 13.97
C GLY A 130 10.00 -2.96 15.18
N VAL A 131 9.58 -2.32 16.26
CA VAL A 131 9.04 -3.03 17.42
C VAL A 131 7.55 -3.27 17.19
N VAL A 132 7.16 -4.53 17.21
CA VAL A 132 5.76 -4.94 17.04
C VAL A 132 5.10 -5.01 18.41
N HIS A 133 4.11 -4.16 18.64
CA HIS A 133 3.37 -4.13 19.91
C HIS A 133 2.00 -4.78 19.73
N SER A 134 1.81 -5.93 20.38
CA SER A 134 0.56 -6.68 20.64
C SER A 134 -0.36 -7.03 19.44
N PRO A 135 -1.46 -7.80 19.59
CA PRO A 135 -2.10 -8.50 18.46
C PRO A 135 -2.64 -7.63 17.33
N GLN A 136 -2.64 -6.33 17.49
CA GLN A 136 -2.94 -5.35 16.43
C GLN A 136 -1.71 -4.51 16.14
N SER A 137 -0.61 -5.17 15.92
CA SER A 137 0.75 -4.60 15.87
C SER A 137 0.82 -3.30 15.09
N THR A 138 1.13 -2.24 15.78
CA THR A 138 1.27 -0.92 15.20
C THR A 138 2.70 -0.44 15.39
N VAL A 139 3.37 -0.11 14.30
CA VAL A 139 4.71 0.47 14.32
C VAL A 139 4.66 1.87 13.75
N HIS A 140 5.24 2.80 14.49
CA HIS A 140 5.36 4.19 14.03
C HIS A 140 6.76 4.41 13.45
N LYS A 141 6.81 4.86 12.21
CA LYS A 141 8.06 5.20 11.55
C LYS A 141 7.96 6.62 10.96
N ARG A 142 9.03 7.38 11.14
CA ARG A 142 9.13 8.71 10.52
C ARG A 142 9.60 8.56 9.09
N ALA A 143 8.78 8.97 8.14
CA ALA A 143 9.10 8.83 6.73
C ALA A 143 10.14 9.86 6.23
N GLY A 144 10.25 11.00 6.87
CA GLY A 144 11.12 12.10 6.42
C GLY A 144 12.61 11.90 6.67
N GLN A 145 13.01 10.84 7.34
CA GLN A 145 14.42 10.55 7.63
C GLN A 145 15.08 9.66 6.59
N GLU A 146 14.35 9.21 5.58
CA GLU A 146 14.81 8.21 4.60
C GLU A 146 14.93 8.76 3.18
N SER A 147 14.65 10.01 3.00
CA SER A 147 14.79 10.69 1.71
C SER A 147 16.09 11.46 1.62
#